data_2a8eb93d9816161467a5af8b83681305
#
_entry.id   2a8eb93d9816161467a5af8b83681305
#
_cell.length_a   1.000
_cell.length_b   1.000
_cell.length_c   1.000
_cell.angle_alpha   90.00
_cell.angle_beta   90.00
_cell.angle_gamma   90.00
#
_symmetry.space_group_name_H-M   'P 1'
#
loop_
_entity.id
_entity.type
_entity.pdbx_description
1 polymer ?
#
loop_
_entity_poly.entity_id
_entity_poly.type
_entity_poly.pdbx_seq_one_letter_code
_entity_poly.pdbx_strand_id
1 'polypeptide(L)' 'MENITIETEFIKLDALLKFAALTATGGEAKQVMADGMVAVNGETCTMRGRKIRPGDEVTFAGHTLHVQSAQ' A
#
# COMPACT_ATOMS: atom_id res chain seq x y z
N MET A 1 -2.02 13.80 -0.88
CA MET A 1 -2.54 12.48 -1.28
C MET A 1 -2.02 12.13 -2.66
N GLU A 2 -1.53 10.92 -2.83
CA GLU A 2 -1.00 10.44 -4.10
C GLU A 2 -1.95 9.43 -4.69
N ASN A 3 -2.24 9.54 -5.98
CA ASN A 3 -3.10 8.58 -6.66
C ASN A 3 -2.26 7.50 -7.31
N ILE A 4 -2.60 6.25 -7.04
CA ILE A 4 -1.91 5.09 -7.63
C ILE A 4 -2.93 4.37 -8.51
N THR A 5 -2.65 4.33 -9.80
CA THR A 5 -3.51 3.67 -10.77
C THR A 5 -3.05 2.24 -10.99
N ILE A 6 -3.96 1.29 -10.85
CA ILE A 6 -3.67 -0.13 -11.10
C ILE A 6 -4.55 -0.64 -12.23
N GLU A 7 -4.04 -1.60 -12.99
CA GLU A 7 -4.76 -2.20 -14.11
C GLU A 7 -5.37 -3.55 -13.73
N THR A 8 -5.04 -4.05 -12.55
CA THR A 8 -5.52 -5.31 -12.03
C THR A 8 -6.68 -5.08 -11.05
N GLU A 9 -7.35 -6.15 -10.64
CA GLU A 9 -8.44 -6.04 -9.67
C GLU A 9 -7.97 -5.61 -8.29
N PHE A 10 -6.74 -5.95 -7.95
CA PHE A 10 -6.13 -5.58 -6.67
C PHE A 10 -4.62 -5.58 -6.80
N ILE A 11 -3.96 -5.00 -5.80
CA ILE A 11 -2.52 -5.08 -5.65
C ILE A 11 -2.24 -5.47 -4.19
N LYS A 12 -1.25 -6.33 -3.96
CA LYS A 12 -0.88 -6.69 -2.60
C LYS A 12 -0.19 -5.50 -1.92
N LEU A 13 -0.41 -5.37 -0.62
CA LEU A 13 0.07 -4.21 0.14
C LEU A 13 1.59 -4.02 0.04
N ASP A 14 2.37 -5.09 0.16
CA ASP A 14 3.82 -5.01 0.03
C ASP A 14 4.24 -4.56 -1.38
N ALA A 15 3.57 -5.08 -2.40
CA ALA A 15 3.83 -4.68 -3.77
C ALA A 15 3.44 -3.22 -4.02
N LEU A 16 2.37 -2.75 -3.38
CA LEU A 16 1.94 -1.36 -3.51
C LEU A 16 2.99 -0.39 -2.95
N LEU A 17 3.53 -0.69 -1.79
CA LEU A 17 4.56 0.16 -1.18
C LEU A 17 5.79 0.25 -2.06
N LYS A 18 6.19 -0.86 -2.66
CA LYS A 18 7.32 -0.90 -3.58
C LYS A 18 6.99 -0.16 -4.87
N PHE A 19 5.80 -0.38 -5.43
CA PHE A 19 5.34 0.25 -6.66
C PHE A 19 5.30 1.78 -6.52
N ALA A 20 4.89 2.27 -5.36
CA ALA A 20 4.84 3.70 -5.06
C ALA A 20 6.20 4.28 -4.65
N ALA A 21 7.24 3.46 -4.68
CA ALA A 21 8.61 3.84 -4.32
C ALA A 21 8.75 4.31 -2.86
N LEU A 22 7.84 3.90 -1.98
CA LEU A 22 7.93 4.22 -0.55
C LEU A 22 8.87 3.26 0.16
N THR A 23 9.09 2.08 -0.42
CA THR A 23 10.11 1.13 0.04
C THR A 23 10.92 0.71 -1.17
N ALA A 24 12.21 0.41 -0.96
CA ALA A 24 13.11 0.05 -2.04
C ALA A 24 13.01 -1.42 -2.41
N THR A 25 12.69 -2.27 -1.43
CA THR A 25 12.63 -3.73 -1.62
C THR A 25 11.39 -4.31 -0.95
N GLY A 26 11.03 -5.53 -1.34
CA GLY A 26 9.95 -6.27 -0.67
C GLY A 26 10.27 -6.56 0.79
N GLY A 27 11.54 -6.79 1.12
CA GLY A 27 11.96 -7.01 2.51
C GLY A 27 11.75 -5.78 3.39
N GLU A 28 12.04 -4.60 2.84
CA GLU A 28 11.79 -3.35 3.55
C GLU A 28 10.28 -3.13 3.76
N ALA A 29 9.48 -3.38 2.75
CA ALA A 29 8.03 -3.28 2.86
C ALA A 29 7.51 -4.22 3.96
N LYS A 30 7.99 -5.45 3.98
CA LYS A 30 7.61 -6.42 4.99
C LYS A 30 7.96 -5.92 6.40
N GLN A 31 9.13 -5.33 6.56
CA GLN A 31 9.60 -4.85 7.86
C GLN A 31 8.75 -3.69 8.37
N VAL A 32 8.46 -2.70 7.53
CA VAL A 32 7.67 -1.55 7.97
C VAL A 32 6.23 -1.95 8.29
N MET A 33 5.70 -2.94 7.60
CA MET A 33 4.38 -3.46 7.92
C MET A 33 4.38 -4.21 9.25
N ALA A 34 5.41 -5.05 9.49
CA ALA A 34 5.53 -5.77 10.75
C ALA A 34 5.68 -4.83 11.94
N ASP A 35 6.30 -3.68 11.72
CA ASP A 35 6.47 -2.65 12.75
C ASP A 35 5.21 -1.82 12.99
N GLY A 36 4.12 -2.10 12.29
CA GLY A 36 2.87 -1.38 12.47
C GLY A 36 2.87 0.03 11.90
N MET A 37 3.73 0.31 10.94
CA MET A 37 3.91 1.64 10.36
C MET A 37 2.97 1.93 9.19
N VAL A 38 2.21 0.94 8.74
CA VAL A 38 1.33 1.05 7.58
C VAL A 38 -0.12 0.92 8.01
N ALA A 39 -0.96 1.82 7.51
CA ALA A 39 -2.40 1.78 7.77
C ALA A 39 -3.16 1.66 6.45
N VAL A 40 -4.24 0.89 6.47
CA VAL A 40 -5.15 0.74 5.34
C VAL A 40 -6.52 1.25 5.78
N ASN A 41 -7.04 2.24 5.07
CA ASN A 41 -8.31 2.88 5.41
C ASN A 41 -8.37 3.32 6.89
N GLY A 42 -7.25 3.83 7.40
CA GLY A 42 -7.15 4.35 8.76
C GLY A 42 -6.85 3.30 9.83
N GLU A 43 -6.72 2.03 9.46
CA GLU A 43 -6.44 0.96 10.41
C GLU A 43 -5.06 0.36 10.16
N THR A 44 -4.27 0.19 11.22
CA THR A 44 -2.96 -0.43 11.11
C THR A 44 -3.09 -1.83 10.53
N CYS A 45 -2.31 -2.12 9.50
CA CYS A 45 -2.30 -3.42 8.85
C CYS A 45 -0.89 -4.00 8.83
N THR A 46 -0.75 -5.21 9.38
CA THR A 46 0.53 -5.92 9.40
C THR A 46 0.58 -7.07 8.41
N MET A 47 -0.51 -7.29 7.67
CA MET A 47 -0.62 -8.38 6.71
C MET A 47 -0.09 -7.94 5.35
N ARG A 48 1.12 -8.35 5.01
CA ARG A 48 1.76 -7.98 3.73
C ARG A 48 1.00 -8.47 2.50
N GLY A 49 0.26 -9.55 2.64
CA GLY A 49 -0.56 -10.11 1.57
C GLY A 49 -1.94 -9.48 1.45
N ARG A 50 -2.22 -8.43 2.22
CA ARG A 50 -3.50 -7.73 2.15
C ARG A 50 -3.77 -7.24 0.73
N LYS A 51 -4.93 -7.58 0.19
CA LYS A 51 -5.34 -7.12 -1.14
C LYS A 51 -5.88 -5.70 -1.06
N ILE A 52 -5.27 -4.81 -1.80
CA ILE A 52 -5.69 -3.41 -1.88
C ILE A 52 -6.42 -3.22 -3.21
N ARG A 53 -7.64 -2.74 -3.14
CA ARG A 53 -8.50 -2.55 -4.31
C ARG A 53 -8.72 -1.08 -4.61
N PRO A 54 -9.16 -0.74 -5.83
CA PRO A 54 -9.55 0.63 -6.14
C PRO A 54 -10.55 1.16 -5.11
N GLY A 55 -10.32 2.35 -4.60
CA GLY A 55 -11.10 2.94 -3.53
C GLY A 55 -10.46 2.84 -2.15
N ASP A 56 -9.45 1.98 -2.00
CA ASP A 56 -8.73 1.86 -0.72
C ASP A 56 -7.67 2.95 -0.59
N GLU A 57 -7.40 3.35 0.63
CA GLU A 57 -6.34 4.30 0.95
C GLU A 57 -5.31 3.64 1.83
N VAL A 58 -4.04 3.87 1.55
CA VAL A 58 -2.91 3.34 2.32
C VAL A 58 -2.05 4.49 2.80
N THR A 59 -1.76 4.51 4.09
CA THR A 59 -0.95 5.58 4.70
C THR A 59 0.34 4.98 5.25
N PHE A 60 1.46 5.63 4.92
CA PHE A 60 2.77 5.24 5.41
C PHE A 60 3.72 6.44 5.37
N ALA A 61 4.43 6.67 6.47
CA ALA A 61 5.48 7.70 6.57
C ALA A 61 4.99 9.10 6.12
N GLY A 62 3.77 9.46 6.45
CA GLY A 62 3.20 10.75 6.08
C GLY A 62 2.63 10.81 4.66
N HIS A 63 2.75 9.73 3.89
CA HIS A 63 2.17 9.65 2.55
C HIS A 63 0.82 8.93 2.62
N THR A 64 -0.16 9.45 1.89
CA THR A 64 -1.45 8.77 1.72
C THR A 64 -1.60 8.41 0.25
N LEU A 65 -1.74 7.13 -0.03
CA LEU A 65 -1.93 6.61 -1.37
C LEU A 65 -3.39 6.28 -1.58
N HIS A 66 -4.00 6.86 -2.60
CA HIS A 66 -5.36 6.52 -3.00
C HIS A 66 -5.29 5.63 -4.24
N VAL A 67 -5.73 4.38 -4.10
CA VAL A 67 -5.67 3.41 -5.19
C VAL A 67 -6.89 3.60 -6.08
N GLN A 68 -6.67 3.64 -7.37
CA GLN A 68 -7.73 3.81 -8.35
C GLN A 68 -7.54 2.85 -9.53
N SER A 69 -8.66 2.56 -10.20
CA SER A 69 -8.64 1.71 -11.37
C SER A 69 -8.25 2.50 -12.61
N ALA A 70 -7.51 1.85 -13.53
CA ALA A 70 -7.19 2.43 -14.83
C ALA A 70 -8.40 2.45 -15.78
N GLN A 71 -9.46 1.79 -15.41
CA GLN A 71 -10.67 1.68 -16.23
C GLN A 71 -11.76 2.61 -15.76
#